data_03989ec6a6282ef942a96caede640162
#
_entry.id   03989ec6a6282ef942a96caede640162
#
_cell.length_a   1.000
_cell.length_b   1.000
_cell.length_c   1.000
_cell.angle_alpha   90.00
_cell.angle_beta   90.00
_cell.angle_gamma   90.00
#
_symmetry.space_group_name_H-M   'P 1'
#
loop_
_entity.id
_entity.type
_entity.pdbx_description
1 polymer ?
#
loop_
_entity_poly.entity_id
_entity_poly.type
_entity_poly.pdbx_seq_one_letter_code
_entity_poly.pdbx_strand_id
1 'polypeptide(L)'
;MTAATSAPADPHGPAAGPRRRAGRPAAAVLDQNGITVAALELIGKSGYDGFTMAALARTLNVAPSALYNHVSSKRDVLVLVQDHLTSFVDVTAFEAGDWEQAVRDWAWSYRDVFSKHTPLIPVIAVLPVTDAPKTLAMYEAVSAGFSRAGFPQERIVPAIVAIESFIFGSAYDVTAPADIFDSGTMAASTPHFTAAVQRLAEEGHDKPADVAFRLGLEALLAGLGALRAA
;
A
#
# COMPACT_ATOMS: atom_id res chain seq x y z
N MET A 1 -31.50 -80.28 -44.34
CA MET A 1 -32.01 -80.69 -43.01
C MET A 1 -30.96 -80.39 -42.05
N THR A 2 -31.21 -79.40 -41.25
CA THR A 2 -30.86 -79.29 -39.80
C THR A 2 -31.18 -77.91 -39.32
N ALA A 3 -32.00 -77.85 -38.28
CA ALA A 3 -32.60 -76.65 -37.74
C ALA A 3 -31.55 -75.84 -36.88
N ALA A 4 -31.55 -74.55 -37.02
CA ALA A 4 -30.83 -73.63 -36.14
C ALA A 4 -31.79 -73.13 -35.05
N THR A 5 -31.47 -73.49 -33.83
CA THR A 5 -32.16 -73.07 -32.61
C THR A 5 -31.77 -71.63 -32.28
N SER A 6 -32.74 -70.72 -32.21
CA SER A 6 -32.65 -69.38 -31.74
C SER A 6 -32.57 -69.31 -30.19
N ALA A 7 -31.58 -68.71 -29.64
CA ALA A 7 -31.46 -68.37 -28.20
C ALA A 7 -32.10 -67.00 -27.92
N PRO A 8 -32.77 -66.76 -26.74
CA PRO A 8 -33.44 -65.52 -26.44
C PRO A 8 -32.48 -64.45 -25.91
N ALA A 9 -32.74 -63.20 -26.27
CA ALA A 9 -31.99 -62.02 -25.83
C ALA A 9 -32.27 -61.69 -24.36
N ASP A 10 -31.20 -61.39 -23.63
CA ASP A 10 -31.20 -60.98 -22.22
C ASP A 10 -31.54 -59.46 -22.11
N PRO A 11 -32.54 -59.04 -21.30
CA PRO A 11 -33.03 -57.64 -21.23
C PRO A 11 -32.42 -56.78 -20.13
N HIS A 12 -31.23 -57.06 -19.59
CA HIS A 12 -30.63 -56.25 -18.52
C HIS A 12 -29.34 -55.54 -18.97
N GLY A 13 -29.52 -54.40 -19.63
CA GLY A 13 -28.44 -53.40 -19.77
C GLY A 13 -28.15 -52.69 -18.40
N PRO A 14 -26.89 -52.31 -18.12
CA PRO A 14 -26.53 -51.73 -16.83
C PRO A 14 -27.21 -50.39 -16.60
N ALA A 15 -27.89 -50.25 -15.47
CA ALA A 15 -28.51 -49.01 -15.02
C ALA A 15 -27.46 -47.90 -14.85
N ALA A 16 -27.68 -46.76 -15.53
CA ALA A 16 -26.90 -45.56 -15.39
C ALA A 16 -27.02 -45.04 -13.93
N GLY A 17 -25.93 -45.14 -13.18
CA GLY A 17 -25.84 -44.61 -11.83
C GLY A 17 -26.06 -43.07 -11.81
N PRO A 18 -26.53 -42.53 -10.69
CA PRO A 18 -26.83 -41.12 -10.57
C PRO A 18 -25.56 -40.27 -10.82
N ARG A 19 -25.62 -39.42 -11.86
CA ARG A 19 -24.58 -38.41 -12.09
C ARG A 19 -24.42 -37.56 -10.85
N ARG A 20 -23.28 -37.69 -10.17
CA ARG A 20 -22.86 -36.76 -9.09
C ARG A 20 -22.91 -35.35 -9.68
N ARG A 21 -23.83 -34.52 -9.20
CA ARG A 21 -23.83 -33.08 -9.42
C ARG A 21 -22.46 -32.57 -8.98
N ALA A 22 -21.72 -31.97 -9.91
CA ALA A 22 -20.50 -31.23 -9.58
C ALA A 22 -20.85 -30.25 -8.48
N GLY A 23 -20.24 -30.43 -7.30
CA GLY A 23 -20.43 -29.52 -6.18
C GLY A 23 -20.10 -28.11 -6.63
N ARG A 24 -20.94 -27.13 -6.24
CA ARG A 24 -20.66 -25.70 -6.38
C ARG A 24 -19.24 -25.49 -5.90
N PRO A 25 -18.36 -24.80 -6.66
CA PRO A 25 -17.01 -24.47 -6.18
C PRO A 25 -17.17 -23.89 -4.77
N ALA A 26 -16.38 -24.41 -3.81
CA ALA A 26 -16.37 -23.85 -2.47
C ALA A 26 -16.15 -22.33 -2.62
N ALA A 27 -17.15 -21.54 -2.28
CA ALA A 27 -17.01 -20.09 -2.27
C ALA A 27 -15.77 -19.82 -1.39
N ALA A 28 -14.79 -19.11 -1.95
CA ALA A 28 -13.63 -18.70 -1.17
C ALA A 28 -14.16 -18.06 0.12
N VAL A 29 -13.70 -18.56 1.27
CA VAL A 29 -14.14 -18.04 2.57
C VAL A 29 -13.75 -16.57 2.58
N LEU A 30 -14.75 -15.68 2.66
CA LEU A 30 -14.52 -14.26 2.79
C LEU A 30 -13.79 -14.00 4.10
N ASP A 31 -12.60 -13.45 4.02
CA ASP A 31 -11.80 -13.05 5.18
C ASP A 31 -11.30 -11.61 5.03
N GLN A 32 -10.71 -11.08 6.09
CA GLN A 32 -10.19 -9.70 6.08
C GLN A 32 -9.08 -9.51 5.04
N ASN A 33 -8.24 -10.51 4.79
CA ASN A 33 -7.18 -10.42 3.79
C ASN A 33 -7.75 -10.32 2.37
N GLY A 34 -8.73 -11.16 2.02
CA GLY A 34 -9.41 -11.08 0.74
C GLY A 34 -10.15 -9.76 0.53
N ILE A 35 -10.77 -9.22 1.59
CA ILE A 35 -11.41 -7.89 1.57
C ILE A 35 -10.37 -6.80 1.29
N THR A 36 -9.22 -6.85 1.97
CA THR A 36 -8.13 -5.88 1.82
C THR A 36 -7.55 -5.87 0.42
N VAL A 37 -7.23 -7.05 -0.13
CA VAL A 37 -6.68 -7.17 -1.49
C VAL A 37 -7.67 -6.67 -2.54
N ALA A 38 -8.96 -7.06 -2.42
CA ALA A 38 -10.00 -6.60 -3.34
C ALA A 38 -10.23 -5.08 -3.24
N ALA A 39 -10.12 -4.50 -2.04
CA ALA A 39 -10.21 -3.04 -1.85
C ALA A 39 -9.04 -2.32 -2.52
N LEU A 40 -7.81 -2.80 -2.36
CA LEU A 40 -6.62 -2.25 -3.03
C LEU A 40 -6.74 -2.31 -4.55
N GLU A 41 -7.16 -3.46 -5.11
CA GLU A 41 -7.37 -3.59 -6.55
C GLU A 41 -8.45 -2.65 -7.07
N LEU A 42 -9.57 -2.52 -6.35
CA LEU A 42 -10.66 -1.65 -6.72
C LEU A 42 -10.23 -0.18 -6.73
N ILE A 43 -9.49 0.25 -5.69
CA ILE A 43 -8.97 1.62 -5.58
C ILE A 43 -7.94 1.88 -6.70
N GLY A 44 -7.06 0.92 -6.98
CA GLY A 44 -6.09 1.03 -8.07
C GLY A 44 -6.73 1.18 -9.45
N LYS A 45 -7.90 0.53 -9.68
CA LYS A 45 -8.63 0.59 -10.96
C LYS A 45 -9.53 1.82 -11.10
N SER A 46 -10.19 2.24 -10.03
CA SER A 46 -11.30 3.21 -10.08
C SER A 46 -11.03 4.48 -9.27
N GLY A 47 -9.85 4.62 -8.68
CA GLY A 47 -9.53 5.65 -7.72
C GLY A 47 -10.28 5.49 -6.39
N TYR A 48 -9.96 6.37 -5.44
CA TYR A 48 -10.63 6.37 -4.14
C TYR A 48 -12.13 6.71 -4.22
N ASP A 49 -12.51 7.59 -5.16
CA ASP A 49 -13.92 8.00 -5.35
C ASP A 49 -14.79 6.82 -5.86
N GLY A 50 -14.21 5.93 -6.65
CA GLY A 50 -14.88 4.71 -7.11
C GLY A 50 -15.00 3.61 -6.05
N PHE A 51 -14.28 3.73 -4.94
CA PHE A 51 -14.31 2.76 -3.85
C PHE A 51 -15.56 2.96 -2.97
N THR A 52 -16.52 2.05 -3.12
CA THR A 52 -17.74 1.96 -2.29
C THR A 52 -17.93 0.56 -1.76
N MET A 53 -18.62 0.38 -0.64
CA MET A 53 -18.94 -0.95 -0.07
C MET A 53 -19.72 -1.82 -1.08
N ALA A 54 -20.61 -1.23 -1.86
CA ALA A 54 -21.34 -1.94 -2.91
C ALA A 54 -20.45 -2.38 -4.08
N ALA A 55 -19.47 -1.55 -4.48
CA ALA A 55 -18.50 -1.91 -5.49
C ALA A 55 -17.57 -3.03 -4.98
N LEU A 56 -17.11 -2.94 -3.74
CA LEU A 56 -16.29 -3.96 -3.09
C LEU A 56 -17.03 -5.31 -2.99
N ALA A 57 -18.28 -5.33 -2.57
CA ALA A 57 -19.11 -6.54 -2.52
C ALA A 57 -19.26 -7.18 -3.92
N ARG A 58 -19.42 -6.37 -4.96
CA ARG A 58 -19.45 -6.86 -6.37
C ARG A 58 -18.13 -7.45 -6.79
N THR A 59 -17.01 -6.80 -6.48
CA THR A 59 -15.66 -7.29 -6.78
C THR A 59 -15.41 -8.64 -6.13
N LEU A 60 -15.87 -8.81 -4.89
CA LEU A 60 -15.76 -10.06 -4.14
C LEU A 60 -16.81 -11.12 -4.52
N ASN A 61 -17.77 -10.76 -5.39
CA ASN A 61 -18.91 -11.62 -5.77
C ASN A 61 -19.71 -12.15 -4.56
N VAL A 62 -19.94 -11.26 -3.59
CA VAL A 62 -20.74 -11.54 -2.38
C VAL A 62 -21.90 -10.58 -2.23
N ALA A 63 -22.90 -10.95 -1.43
CA ALA A 63 -23.94 -10.01 -1.02
C ALA A 63 -23.34 -8.94 -0.09
N PRO A 64 -23.78 -7.66 -0.14
CA PRO A 64 -23.31 -6.63 0.78
C PRO A 64 -23.44 -7.03 2.25
N SER A 65 -24.50 -7.74 2.65
CA SER A 65 -24.69 -8.24 4.00
C SER A 65 -23.57 -9.20 4.45
N ALA A 66 -23.04 -10.01 3.55
CA ALA A 66 -21.93 -10.90 3.86
C ALA A 66 -20.63 -10.11 4.15
N LEU A 67 -20.40 -9.01 3.43
CA LEU A 67 -19.26 -8.12 3.66
C LEU A 67 -19.36 -7.45 5.05
N TYR A 68 -20.57 -7.00 5.44
CA TYR A 68 -20.81 -6.36 6.74
C TYR A 68 -20.68 -7.31 7.94
N ASN A 69 -20.59 -8.63 7.73
CA ASN A 69 -20.24 -9.57 8.80
C ASN A 69 -18.74 -9.52 9.17
N HIS A 70 -17.90 -8.92 8.32
CA HIS A 70 -16.44 -8.86 8.52
C HIS A 70 -15.94 -7.44 8.80
N VAL A 71 -16.62 -6.42 8.29
CA VAL A 71 -16.26 -5.01 8.42
C VAL A 71 -17.53 -4.17 8.57
N SER A 72 -17.56 -3.23 9.50
CA SER A 72 -18.76 -2.45 9.80
C SER A 72 -18.93 -1.22 8.90
N SER A 73 -17.84 -0.75 8.29
CA SER A 73 -17.83 0.49 7.51
C SER A 73 -16.75 0.50 6.42
N LYS A 74 -16.85 1.47 5.50
CA LYS A 74 -15.79 1.81 4.55
C LYS A 74 -14.48 2.16 5.28
N ARG A 75 -14.58 2.84 6.44
CA ARG A 75 -13.44 3.21 7.26
C ARG A 75 -12.68 1.99 7.78
N ASP A 76 -13.39 0.97 8.24
CA ASP A 76 -12.76 -0.27 8.75
C ASP A 76 -11.98 -0.97 7.64
N VAL A 77 -12.53 -1.00 6.41
CA VAL A 77 -11.78 -1.53 5.26
C VAL A 77 -10.51 -0.71 5.00
N LEU A 78 -10.57 0.62 5.14
CA LEU A 78 -9.40 1.47 4.94
C LEU A 78 -8.35 1.28 6.03
N VAL A 79 -8.75 1.01 7.28
CA VAL A 79 -7.83 0.63 8.36
C VAL A 79 -7.14 -0.71 8.04
N LEU A 80 -7.88 -1.69 7.53
CA LEU A 80 -7.27 -2.96 7.07
C LEU A 80 -6.27 -2.73 5.92
N VAL A 81 -6.61 -1.86 4.98
CA VAL A 81 -5.73 -1.48 3.86
C VAL A 81 -4.47 -0.78 4.37
N GLN A 82 -4.61 0.20 5.27
CA GLN A 82 -3.48 0.88 5.92
C GLN A 82 -2.57 -0.14 6.61
N ASP A 83 -3.13 -0.98 7.45
CA ASP A 83 -2.38 -1.99 8.21
C ASP A 83 -1.65 -2.98 7.29
N HIS A 84 -2.29 -3.36 6.19
CA HIS A 84 -1.68 -4.22 5.18
C HIS A 84 -0.51 -3.51 4.47
N LEU A 85 -0.67 -2.28 4.01
CA LEU A 85 0.39 -1.53 3.33
C LEU A 85 1.57 -1.27 4.28
N THR A 86 1.30 -0.87 5.52
CA THR A 86 2.34 -0.63 6.52
C THR A 86 3.15 -1.89 6.83
N SER A 87 2.57 -3.08 6.67
CA SER A 87 3.31 -4.34 6.87
C SER A 87 4.45 -4.60 5.88
N PHE A 88 4.53 -3.83 4.79
CA PHE A 88 5.62 -3.88 3.83
C PHE A 88 6.70 -2.82 4.08
N VAL A 89 6.50 -1.94 5.08
CA VAL A 89 7.48 -0.93 5.47
C VAL A 89 8.55 -1.59 6.33
N ASP A 90 9.80 -1.44 5.92
CA ASP A 90 10.94 -2.02 6.65
C ASP A 90 11.30 -1.16 7.87
N VAL A 91 11.34 -1.80 9.03
CA VAL A 91 11.74 -1.21 10.31
C VAL A 91 12.91 -1.94 10.98
N THR A 92 13.49 -2.94 10.30
CA THR A 92 14.52 -3.83 10.86
C THR A 92 15.79 -3.08 11.26
N ALA A 93 16.14 -2.02 10.54
CA ALA A 93 17.31 -1.19 10.84
C ALA A 93 17.22 -0.49 12.22
N PHE A 94 16.00 -0.29 12.75
CA PHE A 94 15.85 0.26 14.10
C PHE A 94 16.37 -0.67 15.20
N GLU A 95 16.58 -1.95 14.96
CA GLU A 95 17.18 -2.87 15.93
C GLU A 95 18.69 -2.66 16.09
N ALA A 96 19.39 -2.15 15.08
CA ALA A 96 20.85 -2.11 14.97
C ALA A 96 21.54 -0.88 15.62
N GLY A 97 20.82 0.14 16.04
CA GLY A 97 21.37 1.22 16.89
C GLY A 97 21.74 2.54 16.20
N ASP A 98 22.02 2.59 14.89
CA ASP A 98 22.17 3.87 14.16
C ASP A 98 20.81 4.41 13.74
N TRP A 99 20.30 5.39 14.51
CA TRP A 99 18.99 5.95 14.27
C TRP A 99 18.87 6.70 12.94
N GLU A 100 19.93 7.38 12.50
CA GLU A 100 19.90 8.13 11.24
C GLU A 100 19.78 7.18 10.05
N GLN A 101 20.59 6.11 10.07
CA GLN A 101 20.51 5.09 9.02
C GLN A 101 19.15 4.36 9.08
N ALA A 102 18.67 4.02 10.27
CA ALA A 102 17.38 3.38 10.44
C ALA A 102 16.23 4.26 9.91
N VAL A 103 16.25 5.57 10.15
CA VAL A 103 15.27 6.50 9.58
C VAL A 103 15.40 6.60 8.06
N ARG A 104 16.63 6.60 7.50
CA ARG A 104 16.80 6.57 6.03
C ARG A 104 16.15 5.34 5.41
N ASP A 105 16.46 4.16 5.92
CA ASP A 105 15.95 2.90 5.39
C ASP A 105 14.42 2.81 5.52
N TRP A 106 13.90 3.19 6.68
CA TRP A 106 12.46 3.29 6.93
C TRP A 106 11.77 4.26 5.97
N ALA A 107 12.31 5.47 5.81
CA ALA A 107 11.71 6.52 4.98
C ALA A 107 11.68 6.13 3.49
N TRP A 108 12.77 5.53 2.99
CA TRP A 108 12.81 5.02 1.61
C TRP A 108 11.83 3.88 1.39
N SER A 109 11.78 2.90 2.31
CA SER A 109 10.85 1.78 2.25
C SER A 109 9.40 2.26 2.30
N TYR A 110 9.08 3.19 3.21
CA TYR A 110 7.75 3.75 3.36
C TYR A 110 7.30 4.50 2.09
N ARG A 111 8.17 5.37 1.56
CA ARG A 111 7.92 6.08 0.31
C ARG A 111 7.70 5.11 -0.86
N ASP A 112 8.49 4.04 -0.97
CA ASP A 112 8.36 3.05 -2.04
C ASP A 112 7.01 2.33 -1.98
N VAL A 113 6.55 1.97 -0.78
CA VAL A 113 5.22 1.37 -0.59
C VAL A 113 4.13 2.34 -1.05
N PHE A 114 4.13 3.58 -0.57
CA PHE A 114 3.02 4.52 -0.80
C PHE A 114 3.05 5.20 -2.17
N SER A 115 4.19 5.28 -2.84
CA SER A 115 4.28 5.75 -4.23
C SER A 115 3.50 4.89 -5.23
N LYS A 116 3.28 3.61 -4.88
CA LYS A 116 2.46 2.67 -5.65
C LYS A 116 0.96 2.81 -5.36
N HIS A 117 0.60 3.58 -4.32
CA HIS A 117 -0.76 3.72 -3.78
C HIS A 117 -1.13 5.18 -3.52
N THR A 118 -0.65 6.11 -4.33
CA THR A 118 -0.83 7.56 -4.15
C THR A 118 -2.28 8.01 -3.93
N PRO A 119 -3.32 7.42 -4.58
CA PRO A 119 -4.71 7.80 -4.31
C PRO A 119 -5.18 7.54 -2.86
N LEU A 120 -4.46 6.71 -2.11
CA LEU A 120 -4.77 6.40 -0.71
C LEU A 120 -4.11 7.35 0.29
N ILE A 121 -3.06 8.06 -0.08
CA ILE A 121 -2.30 8.92 0.83
C ILE A 121 -3.17 9.94 1.57
N PRO A 122 -4.05 10.74 0.92
CA PRO A 122 -4.86 11.74 1.61
C PRO A 122 -5.83 11.13 2.64
N VAL A 123 -6.18 9.88 2.44
CA VAL A 123 -7.12 9.15 3.30
C VAL A 123 -6.38 8.52 4.47
N ILE A 124 -5.28 7.81 4.18
CA ILE A 124 -4.47 7.11 5.19
C ILE A 124 -3.81 8.08 6.14
N ALA A 125 -3.32 9.23 5.65
CA ALA A 125 -2.66 10.26 6.47
C ALA A 125 -3.53 10.80 7.63
N VAL A 126 -4.85 10.58 7.60
CA VAL A 126 -5.80 11.03 8.63
C VAL A 126 -6.59 9.88 9.27
N LEU A 127 -6.26 8.62 8.95
CA LEU A 127 -6.89 7.48 9.60
C LEU A 127 -6.30 7.25 11.00
N PRO A 128 -7.13 6.84 11.97
CA PRO A 128 -6.62 6.42 13.27
C PRO A 128 -5.89 5.09 13.13
N VAL A 129 -4.88 4.90 13.95
CA VAL A 129 -4.11 3.64 14.05
C VAL A 129 -4.78 2.61 14.97
N THR A 130 -5.95 2.92 15.50
CA THR A 130 -6.76 2.00 16.32
C THR A 130 -7.12 0.78 15.46
N ASP A 131 -6.95 -0.41 16.02
CA ASP A 131 -7.22 -1.70 15.35
C ASP A 131 -6.32 -2.01 14.12
N ALA A 132 -5.14 -1.36 14.03
CA ALA A 132 -4.12 -1.57 13.02
C ALA A 132 -2.84 -2.14 13.66
N PRO A 133 -2.76 -3.45 13.98
CA PRO A 133 -1.69 -4.03 14.78
C PRO A 133 -0.30 -3.93 14.12
N LYS A 134 -0.21 -4.04 12.80
CA LYS A 134 1.07 -3.95 12.07
C LYS A 134 1.54 -2.50 12.00
N THR A 135 0.62 -1.56 11.82
CA THR A 135 0.89 -0.12 11.88
C THR A 135 1.38 0.28 13.26
N LEU A 136 0.73 -0.22 14.32
CA LEU A 136 1.17 0.01 15.70
C LEU A 136 2.54 -0.60 15.98
N ALA A 137 2.82 -1.80 15.47
CA ALA A 137 4.13 -2.44 15.59
C ALA A 137 5.23 -1.64 14.89
N MET A 138 4.96 -1.08 13.70
CA MET A 138 5.88 -0.16 13.03
C MET A 138 6.17 1.07 13.90
N TYR A 139 5.13 1.75 14.41
CA TYR A 139 5.32 2.92 15.28
C TYR A 139 6.07 2.59 16.57
N GLU A 140 5.84 1.41 17.15
CA GLU A 140 6.58 0.95 18.33
C GLU A 140 8.07 0.78 18.02
N ALA A 141 8.43 0.13 16.91
CA ALA A 141 9.81 -0.06 16.50
C ALA A 141 10.53 1.28 16.27
N VAL A 142 9.87 2.19 15.54
CA VAL A 142 10.38 3.54 15.26
C VAL A 142 10.56 4.33 16.55
N SER A 143 9.53 4.36 17.42
CA SER A 143 9.56 5.08 18.71
C SER A 143 10.65 4.55 19.62
N ALA A 144 10.82 3.23 19.69
CA ALA A 144 11.90 2.59 20.43
C ALA A 144 13.29 2.99 19.89
N GLY A 145 13.44 3.10 18.55
CA GLY A 145 14.65 3.58 17.92
C GLY A 145 14.99 5.03 18.31
N PHE A 146 14.02 5.94 18.23
CA PHE A 146 14.19 7.33 18.65
C PHE A 146 14.51 7.44 20.14
N SER A 147 13.83 6.66 20.99
CA SER A 147 14.08 6.63 22.44
C SER A 147 15.51 6.18 22.76
N ARG A 148 16.00 5.08 22.12
CA ARG A 148 17.38 4.61 22.27
C ARG A 148 18.40 5.63 21.78
N ALA A 149 18.07 6.39 20.75
CA ALA A 149 18.91 7.48 20.28
C ALA A 149 18.95 8.70 21.21
N GLY A 150 18.14 8.72 22.29
CA GLY A 150 18.13 9.79 23.28
C GLY A 150 17.19 10.95 22.96
N PHE A 151 16.19 10.74 22.09
CA PHE A 151 15.15 11.76 21.88
C PHE A 151 14.27 11.90 23.13
N PRO A 152 13.92 13.14 23.55
CA PRO A 152 12.90 13.37 24.56
C PRO A 152 11.56 12.77 24.14
N GLN A 153 10.84 12.14 25.07
CA GLN A 153 9.59 11.41 24.76
C GLN A 153 8.55 12.30 24.07
N GLU A 154 8.44 13.55 24.47
CA GLU A 154 7.51 14.54 23.89
C GLU A 154 7.86 14.94 22.47
N ARG A 155 9.06 14.63 21.99
CA ARG A 155 9.52 14.95 20.63
C ARG A 155 9.41 13.77 19.65
N ILE A 156 9.24 12.54 20.14
CA ILE A 156 9.22 11.33 19.30
C ILE A 156 8.07 11.37 18.30
N VAL A 157 6.82 11.51 18.77
CA VAL A 157 5.65 11.54 17.88
C VAL A 157 5.70 12.72 16.90
N PRO A 158 6.00 13.97 17.33
CA PRO A 158 6.20 15.07 16.41
C PRO A 158 7.27 14.81 15.33
N ALA A 159 8.39 14.16 15.67
CA ALA A 159 9.44 13.81 14.72
C ALA A 159 8.95 12.78 13.70
N ILE A 160 8.26 11.73 14.15
CA ILE A 160 7.64 10.73 13.28
C ILE A 160 6.67 11.41 12.30
N VAL A 161 5.75 12.23 12.79
CA VAL A 161 4.75 12.93 11.96
C VAL A 161 5.42 13.87 10.94
N ALA A 162 6.50 14.55 11.31
CA ALA A 162 7.24 15.41 10.38
C ALA A 162 7.86 14.60 9.23
N ILE A 163 8.48 13.47 9.55
CA ILE A 163 9.06 12.57 8.54
C ILE A 163 7.97 11.95 7.67
N GLU A 164 6.87 11.45 8.24
CA GLU A 164 5.76 10.87 7.47
C GLU A 164 5.10 11.88 6.53
N SER A 165 4.91 13.12 6.97
CA SER A 165 4.39 14.19 6.13
C SER A 165 5.28 14.45 4.92
N PHE A 166 6.60 14.42 5.13
CA PHE A 166 7.59 14.54 4.06
C PHE A 166 7.56 13.31 3.13
N ILE A 167 7.50 12.09 3.68
CA ILE A 167 7.40 10.83 2.92
C ILE A 167 6.16 10.85 2.01
N PHE A 168 4.99 11.19 2.56
CA PHE A 168 3.74 11.22 1.79
C PHE A 168 3.78 12.26 0.67
N GLY A 169 4.29 13.46 0.93
CA GLY A 169 4.49 14.48 -0.10
C GLY A 169 5.40 13.98 -1.21
N SER A 170 6.55 13.43 -0.85
CA SER A 170 7.52 12.90 -1.81
C SER A 170 7.01 11.67 -2.58
N ALA A 171 6.13 10.84 -1.99
CA ALA A 171 5.53 9.71 -2.68
C ALA A 171 4.66 10.15 -3.87
N TYR A 172 4.03 11.33 -3.80
CA TYR A 172 3.34 11.93 -4.94
C TYR A 172 4.29 12.32 -6.07
N ASP A 173 5.46 12.89 -5.73
CA ASP A 173 6.43 13.37 -6.71
C ASP A 173 6.97 12.25 -7.60
N VAL A 174 6.96 11.00 -7.12
CA VAL A 174 7.35 9.84 -7.95
C VAL A 174 6.49 9.69 -9.19
N THR A 175 5.24 10.14 -9.14
CA THR A 175 4.27 10.07 -10.24
C THR A 175 4.21 11.36 -11.07
N ALA A 176 5.00 12.38 -10.72
CA ALA A 176 5.04 13.63 -11.44
C ALA A 176 5.56 13.43 -12.88
N PRO A 177 4.99 14.11 -13.89
CA PRO A 177 5.50 14.06 -15.24
C PRO A 177 6.92 14.65 -15.31
N ALA A 178 7.74 14.14 -16.24
CA ALA A 178 9.15 14.53 -16.35
C ALA A 178 9.36 16.03 -16.66
N ASP A 179 8.36 16.67 -17.25
CA ASP A 179 8.36 18.08 -17.67
C ASP A 179 7.64 19.01 -16.66
N ILE A 180 7.34 18.53 -15.44
CA ILE A 180 6.59 19.29 -14.42
C ILE A 180 7.22 20.66 -14.12
N PHE A 181 8.52 20.81 -14.31
CA PHE A 181 9.28 22.06 -14.10
C PHE A 181 9.67 22.77 -15.39
N ASP A 182 9.13 22.37 -16.55
CA ASP A 182 9.41 23.07 -17.81
C ASP A 182 8.84 24.50 -17.77
N SER A 183 9.72 25.47 -17.94
CA SER A 183 9.37 26.91 -18.00
C SER A 183 8.64 27.31 -19.30
N GLY A 184 8.67 26.47 -20.33
CA GLY A 184 8.04 26.71 -21.62
C GLY A 184 8.41 28.10 -22.20
N THR A 185 7.39 28.83 -22.65
CA THR A 185 7.56 30.17 -23.20
C THR A 185 8.01 31.23 -22.20
N MET A 186 7.97 30.92 -20.89
CA MET A 186 8.37 31.84 -19.82
C MET A 186 9.86 31.74 -19.45
N ALA A 187 10.65 30.88 -20.12
CA ALA A 187 12.04 30.62 -19.78
C ALA A 187 12.90 31.93 -19.75
N ALA A 188 12.67 32.85 -20.68
CA ALA A 188 13.37 34.10 -20.72
C ALA A 188 13.04 35.05 -19.54
N SER A 189 11.85 34.95 -18.97
CA SER A 189 11.40 35.75 -17.80
C SER A 189 11.66 35.08 -16.45
N THR A 190 12.12 33.81 -16.46
CA THR A 190 12.43 33.03 -15.25
C THR A 190 13.86 32.46 -15.29
N PRO A 191 14.90 33.27 -15.49
CA PRO A 191 16.25 32.79 -15.82
C PRO A 191 16.88 31.97 -14.70
N HIS A 192 16.66 32.31 -13.43
CA HIS A 192 17.21 31.55 -12.30
C HIS A 192 16.57 30.18 -12.16
N PHE A 193 15.25 30.08 -12.27
CA PHE A 193 14.54 28.80 -12.19
C PHE A 193 14.90 27.94 -13.39
N THR A 194 14.85 28.48 -14.60
CA THR A 194 15.20 27.76 -15.84
C THR A 194 16.63 27.21 -15.80
N ALA A 195 17.61 27.99 -15.33
CA ALA A 195 18.98 27.53 -15.17
C ALA A 195 19.11 26.40 -14.12
N ALA A 196 18.38 26.49 -13.01
CA ALA A 196 18.37 25.44 -11.99
C ALA A 196 17.78 24.12 -12.52
N VAL A 197 16.69 24.18 -13.29
CA VAL A 197 16.08 23.00 -13.94
C VAL A 197 17.04 22.37 -14.95
N GLN A 198 17.72 23.20 -15.77
CA GLN A 198 18.71 22.71 -16.73
C GLN A 198 19.88 22.00 -16.03
N ARG A 199 20.42 22.59 -14.95
CA ARG A 199 21.48 21.96 -14.15
C ARG A 199 21.08 20.63 -13.59
N LEU A 200 19.86 20.52 -13.01
CA LEU A 200 19.34 19.27 -12.52
C LEU A 200 19.25 18.20 -13.62
N ALA A 201 18.85 18.59 -14.83
CA ALA A 201 18.78 17.70 -15.98
C ALA A 201 20.17 17.26 -16.47
N GLU A 202 21.19 18.12 -16.37
CA GLU A 202 22.60 17.81 -16.75
C GLU A 202 23.24 16.80 -15.78
N GLU A 203 22.89 16.84 -14.48
CA GLU A 203 23.39 15.91 -13.47
C GLU A 203 22.81 14.49 -13.58
N GLY A 204 21.76 14.30 -14.24
CA GLY A 204 20.99 13.28 -14.93
C GLY A 204 21.17 11.77 -14.62
N HIS A 205 21.56 11.35 -13.41
CA HIS A 205 21.68 9.92 -13.08
C HIS A 205 20.52 9.36 -12.26
N ASP A 206 19.88 10.19 -11.43
CA ASP A 206 18.76 9.81 -10.58
C ASP A 206 17.47 10.50 -11.04
N LYS A 207 16.32 9.91 -10.72
CA LYS A 207 15.03 10.57 -10.93
C LYS A 207 14.97 11.85 -10.09
N PRO A 208 14.50 12.98 -10.61
CA PRO A 208 14.41 14.25 -9.87
C PRO A 208 13.72 14.12 -8.51
N ALA A 209 12.65 13.31 -8.44
CA ALA A 209 11.95 13.02 -7.19
C ALA A 209 12.83 12.29 -6.15
N ASP A 210 13.77 11.44 -6.58
CA ASP A 210 14.68 10.73 -5.67
C ASP A 210 15.80 11.66 -5.16
N VAL A 211 16.28 12.57 -6.01
CA VAL A 211 17.24 13.61 -5.62
C VAL A 211 16.62 14.54 -4.57
N ALA A 212 15.40 15.02 -4.83
CA ALA A 212 14.66 15.88 -3.91
C ALA A 212 14.37 15.19 -2.58
N PHE A 213 13.95 13.92 -2.63
CA PHE A 213 13.69 13.15 -1.43
C PHE A 213 14.94 12.96 -0.57
N ARG A 214 16.07 12.56 -1.18
CA ARG A 214 17.34 12.40 -0.48
C ARG A 214 17.78 13.71 0.17
N LEU A 215 17.77 14.82 -0.56
CA LEU A 215 18.14 16.13 -0.05
C LEU A 215 17.28 16.56 1.14
N GLY A 216 15.96 16.44 1.02
CA GLY A 216 15.03 16.81 2.08
C GLY A 216 15.12 15.91 3.30
N LEU A 217 15.30 14.60 3.10
CA LEU A 217 15.47 13.64 4.20
C LEU A 217 16.75 13.94 5.00
N GLU A 218 17.89 14.20 4.34
CA GLU A 218 19.13 14.57 5.03
C GLU A 218 18.99 15.88 5.82
N ALA A 219 18.29 16.87 5.26
CA ALA A 219 18.02 18.12 5.98
C ALA A 219 17.14 17.91 7.22
N LEU A 220 16.12 17.04 7.12
CA LEU A 220 15.28 16.66 8.25
C LEU A 220 16.09 15.92 9.33
N LEU A 221 16.92 14.95 8.94
CA LEU A 221 17.77 14.20 9.87
C LEU A 221 18.75 15.10 10.61
N ALA A 222 19.44 16.00 9.90
CA ALA A 222 20.34 16.97 10.51
C ALA A 222 19.61 17.88 11.52
N GLY A 223 18.41 18.39 11.15
CA GLY A 223 17.58 19.20 12.02
C GLY A 223 17.09 18.44 13.27
N LEU A 224 16.59 17.22 13.10
CA LEU A 224 16.13 16.38 14.20
C LEU A 224 17.30 15.98 15.12
N GLY A 225 18.48 15.68 14.57
CA GLY A 225 19.69 15.41 15.33
C GLY A 225 20.09 16.56 16.24
N ALA A 226 19.99 17.81 15.75
CA ALA A 226 20.23 19.00 16.57
C ALA A 226 19.20 19.17 17.70
N LEU A 227 17.94 18.80 17.46
CA LEU A 227 16.87 18.85 18.47
C LEU A 227 16.97 17.75 19.54
N ARG A 228 17.69 16.67 19.26
CA ARG A 228 17.93 15.58 20.21
C ARG A 228 18.74 16.04 21.43
N ALA A 229 19.73 16.92 21.19
CA ALA A 229 20.68 17.38 22.19
C ALA A 229 20.22 18.61 22.97
N ALA A 230 19.10 19.22 22.58
CA ALA A 230 18.52 20.42 23.19
C ALA A 230 17.43 20.06 24.23
#